data_9a644ad6c4b7e514846e23a1789996ea
#
_entry.id   9a644ad6c4b7e514846e23a1789996ea
#
_cell.length_a   1.000
_cell.length_b   1.000
_cell.length_c   1.000
_cell.angle_alpha   90.00
_cell.angle_beta   90.00
_cell.angle_gamma   90.00
#
_symmetry.space_group_name_H-M   'P 1'
#
loop_
_entity.id
_entity.type
_entity.pdbx_description
1 polymer ?
#
loop_
_entity_poly.entity_id
_entity_poly.type
_entity_poly.pdbx_seq_one_letter_code
_entity_poly.pdbx_strand_id
1 'polypeptide(L)'
;DNPTLGSYYENVARTHRKNTLQKRVTYNEGVFVGYRGYERSGVKPLYPFGYGLSYSTFEYSDLKVEKCDGGVVVSFAVRNTGGMDAAEVAQVYVGDVEASVPRPAKELKGYEKIFLKKGEQKRVEVMLTDEAFRFYDIFSHGFVTEPGDFNIFVGSSCEDIRLRGGVTL
;
A
#
# COMPACT_ATOMS: atom_id res chain seq x y z
N ASP A 1 -4.18 17.16 9.31
CA ASP A 1 -5.54 16.69 9.50
C ASP A 1 -5.76 15.39 8.71
N ASN A 2 -6.31 14.38 9.37
CA ASN A 2 -6.64 13.11 8.72
C ASN A 2 -8.02 13.26 8.04
N PRO A 3 -8.15 13.13 6.72
CA PRO A 3 -9.41 13.29 6.01
C PRO A 3 -10.47 12.26 6.44
N THR A 4 -10.07 11.11 6.99
CA THR A 4 -10.99 10.10 7.49
C THR A 4 -11.49 10.40 8.92
N LEU A 5 -10.69 11.11 9.73
CA LEU A 5 -11.08 11.49 11.09
C LEU A 5 -12.20 12.55 11.13
N GLY A 6 -12.26 13.45 10.16
CA GLY A 6 -13.33 14.46 10.07
C GLY A 6 -14.71 13.83 10.02
N SER A 7 -14.91 12.84 9.16
CA SER A 7 -16.19 12.13 9.05
C SER A 7 -16.52 11.31 10.30
N TYR A 8 -15.52 10.74 10.96
CA TYR A 8 -15.70 10.02 12.22
C TYR A 8 -16.21 10.94 13.35
N TYR A 9 -15.54 12.08 13.57
CA TYR A 9 -15.94 13.01 14.64
C TYR A 9 -17.27 13.70 14.39
N GLU A 10 -17.59 14.05 13.15
CA GLU A 10 -18.89 14.60 12.81
C GLU A 10 -20.03 13.62 13.10
N ASN A 11 -19.85 12.35 12.77
CA ASN A 11 -20.86 11.33 13.02
C ASN A 11 -21.01 11.02 14.53
N VAL A 12 -19.91 10.97 15.27
CA VAL A 12 -19.95 10.79 16.74
C VAL A 12 -20.60 11.98 17.43
N ALA A 13 -20.30 13.22 17.01
CA ALA A 13 -20.89 14.42 17.59
C ALA A 13 -22.41 14.52 17.32
N ARG A 14 -22.88 14.09 16.15
CA ARG A 14 -24.31 14.07 15.82
C ARG A 14 -25.08 13.02 16.60
N THR A 15 -24.48 11.88 16.92
CA THR A 15 -25.13 10.82 17.71
C THR A 15 -25.20 11.15 19.20
N HIS A 16 -24.25 11.89 19.75
CA HIS A 16 -24.29 12.30 21.15
C HIS A 16 -25.42 13.29 21.49
N ARG A 17 -25.94 14.00 20.50
CA ARG A 17 -27.03 14.99 20.75
C ARG A 17 -28.43 14.41 20.80
N LYS A 18 -28.67 13.18 20.35
CA LYS A 18 -30.05 12.67 20.20
C LYS A 18 -30.41 11.34 20.87
N ASN A 19 -29.44 10.51 21.29
CA ASN A 19 -29.81 9.27 21.97
C ASN A 19 -28.60 8.58 22.64
N THR A 20 -28.64 8.46 23.96
CA THR A 20 -27.59 7.84 24.76
C THR A 20 -27.51 6.32 24.65
N LEU A 21 -28.41 5.67 23.91
CA LEU A 21 -28.56 4.22 23.87
C LEU A 21 -28.09 3.56 22.55
N GLN A 22 -27.90 4.33 21.48
CA GLN A 22 -27.42 3.77 20.20
C GLN A 22 -26.25 4.58 19.64
N LYS A 23 -25.03 4.11 19.88
CA LYS A 23 -23.84 4.62 19.20
C LYS A 23 -23.81 4.05 17.77
N ARG A 24 -24.14 4.89 16.78
CA ARG A 24 -24.02 4.53 15.37
C ARG A 24 -22.77 5.21 14.80
N VAL A 25 -21.89 4.43 14.19
CA VAL A 25 -20.75 4.91 13.42
C VAL A 25 -21.03 4.62 11.96
N THR A 26 -20.85 5.63 11.09
CA THR A 26 -21.00 5.48 9.65
C THR A 26 -19.64 5.70 8.99
N TYR A 27 -19.17 4.73 8.22
CA TYR A 27 -17.93 4.79 7.45
C TYR A 27 -18.24 5.35 6.06
N ASN A 28 -18.20 6.67 5.92
CA ASN A 28 -18.51 7.35 4.65
C ASN A 28 -17.35 7.33 3.66
N GLU A 29 -16.13 7.08 4.14
CA GLU A 29 -14.91 7.02 3.35
C GLU A 29 -14.81 5.75 2.49
N GLY A 30 -15.59 4.71 2.80
CA GLY A 30 -15.54 3.41 2.10
C GLY A 30 -14.14 2.79 2.17
N VAL A 31 -13.56 2.45 1.01
CA VAL A 31 -12.21 1.85 0.92
C VAL A 31 -11.07 2.86 1.11
N PHE A 32 -11.37 4.16 1.15
CA PHE A 32 -10.38 5.23 1.21
C PHE A 32 -10.03 5.62 2.66
N VAL A 33 -9.66 4.64 3.47
CA VAL A 33 -9.20 4.84 4.85
C VAL A 33 -7.67 4.97 4.92
N GLY A 34 -7.17 5.69 5.92
CA GLY A 34 -5.74 5.87 6.17
C GLY A 34 -5.01 6.52 4.99
N TYR A 35 -3.86 5.95 4.61
CA TYR A 35 -3.04 6.51 3.52
C TYR A 35 -3.77 6.60 2.17
N ARG A 36 -4.73 5.72 1.89
CA ARG A 36 -5.56 5.75 0.69
C ARG A 36 -6.43 7.01 0.63
N GLY A 37 -6.97 7.43 1.78
CA GLY A 37 -7.75 8.65 1.91
C GLY A 37 -6.89 9.91 1.79
N TYR A 38 -5.69 9.91 2.39
CA TYR A 38 -4.72 10.99 2.23
C TYR A 38 -4.31 11.18 0.78
N GLU A 39 -3.98 10.09 0.10
CA GLU A 39 -3.60 10.10 -1.31
C GLU A 39 -4.74 10.64 -2.21
N ARG A 40 -5.97 10.15 -2.00
CA ARG A 40 -7.14 10.61 -2.75
C ARG A 40 -7.45 12.09 -2.57
N SER A 41 -7.31 12.60 -1.34
CA SER A 41 -7.60 14.00 -1.00
C SER A 41 -6.45 14.96 -1.32
N GLY A 42 -5.26 14.43 -1.66
CA GLY A 42 -4.06 15.24 -1.88
C GLY A 42 -3.50 15.90 -0.61
N VAL A 43 -4.01 15.50 0.56
CA VAL A 43 -3.52 16.01 1.86
C VAL A 43 -2.29 15.22 2.28
N LYS A 44 -1.19 15.92 2.55
CA LYS A 44 0.05 15.27 3.01
C LYS A 44 -0.01 15.02 4.52
N PRO A 45 0.13 13.77 4.96
CA PRO A 45 0.27 13.47 6.38
C PRO A 45 1.63 13.93 6.91
N LEU A 46 1.73 14.16 8.22
CA LEU A 46 3.01 14.48 8.86
C LEU A 46 4.02 13.32 8.68
N TYR A 47 3.54 12.09 8.80
CA TYR A 47 4.30 10.87 8.53
C TYR A 47 3.46 9.95 7.64
N PRO A 48 3.92 9.60 6.43
CA PRO A 48 3.18 8.70 5.54
C PRO A 48 3.18 7.26 6.08
N PHE A 49 2.22 6.48 5.64
CA PHE A 49 2.14 5.07 6.01
C PHE A 49 3.40 4.32 5.56
N GLY A 50 3.99 3.55 6.48
CA GLY A 50 5.24 2.84 6.25
C GLY A 50 6.50 3.67 6.50
N TYR A 51 6.37 4.97 6.79
CA TYR A 51 7.51 5.82 7.13
C TYR A 51 8.26 5.29 8.36
N GLY A 52 9.58 5.29 8.27
CA GLY A 52 10.47 4.92 9.36
C GLY A 52 11.79 5.67 9.26
N LEU A 53 12.50 5.75 10.39
CA LEU A 53 13.85 6.30 10.46
C LEU A 53 14.85 5.15 10.53
N SER A 54 15.98 5.32 9.85
CA SER A 54 17.11 4.41 9.90
C SER A 54 18.41 5.20 10.10
N TYR A 55 19.37 4.59 10.76
CA TYR A 55 20.75 5.12 10.85
C TYR A 55 21.56 4.80 9.59
N SER A 56 20.96 4.17 8.59
CA SER A 56 21.58 3.88 7.32
C SER A 56 20.69 4.32 6.16
N THR A 57 21.23 4.29 4.96
CA THR A 57 20.54 4.61 3.70
C THR A 57 20.52 3.38 2.79
N PHE A 58 19.48 3.26 1.97
CA PHE A 58 19.29 2.12 1.10
C PHE A 58 18.99 2.56 -0.33
N GLU A 59 19.54 1.83 -1.28
CA GLU A 59 19.29 1.98 -2.71
C GLU A 59 18.53 0.76 -3.22
N TYR A 60 17.56 0.99 -4.10
CA TYR A 60 16.74 -0.03 -4.72
C TYR A 60 17.02 -0.06 -6.23
N SER A 61 17.18 -1.27 -6.80
CA SER A 61 17.47 -1.45 -8.24
C SER A 61 16.91 -2.75 -8.79
N ASP A 62 17.08 -2.95 -10.09
CA ASP A 62 16.86 -4.23 -10.80
C ASP A 62 15.48 -4.86 -10.59
N LEU A 63 14.41 -4.03 -10.67
CA LEU A 63 13.04 -4.51 -10.57
C LEU A 63 12.70 -5.45 -11.72
N LYS A 64 12.15 -6.61 -11.37
CA LYS A 64 11.49 -7.53 -12.29
C LYS A 64 10.10 -7.87 -11.74
N VAL A 65 9.13 -7.96 -12.65
CA VAL A 65 7.77 -8.35 -12.36
C VAL A 65 7.38 -9.48 -13.30
N GLU A 66 7.22 -10.67 -12.78
CA GLU A 66 7.07 -11.89 -13.60
C GLU A 66 5.84 -12.67 -13.14
N LYS A 67 4.97 -13.04 -14.10
CA LYS A 67 3.85 -13.95 -13.84
C LYS A 67 4.36 -15.34 -13.49
N CYS A 68 3.70 -15.97 -12.54
CA CYS A 68 3.96 -17.36 -12.19
C CYS A 68 2.63 -18.06 -11.86
N ASP A 69 2.72 -19.34 -11.57
CA ASP A 69 1.55 -20.11 -11.15
C ASP A 69 1.03 -19.59 -9.80
N GLY A 70 -0.22 -19.10 -9.78
CA GLY A 70 -0.87 -18.54 -8.59
C GLY A 70 -0.60 -17.07 -8.29
N GLY A 71 0.00 -16.29 -9.23
CA GLY A 71 0.15 -14.85 -9.05
C GLY A 71 1.32 -14.23 -9.77
N VAL A 72 2.01 -13.29 -9.10
CA VAL A 72 3.11 -12.49 -9.65
C VAL A 72 4.27 -12.44 -8.65
N VAL A 73 5.46 -12.74 -9.11
CA VAL A 73 6.70 -12.53 -8.34
C VAL A 73 7.26 -11.15 -8.65
N VAL A 74 7.43 -10.34 -7.63
CA VAL A 74 8.10 -9.04 -7.69
C VAL A 74 9.47 -9.20 -7.08
N SER A 75 10.54 -9.08 -7.88
CA SER A 75 11.91 -9.19 -7.39
C SER A 75 12.72 -7.94 -7.71
N PHE A 76 13.58 -7.54 -6.79
CA PHE A 76 14.41 -6.34 -6.88
C PHE A 76 15.64 -6.47 -5.98
N ALA A 77 16.63 -5.62 -6.18
CA ALA A 77 17.81 -5.55 -5.32
C ALA A 77 17.68 -4.41 -4.32
N VAL A 78 18.13 -4.63 -3.07
CA VAL A 78 18.29 -3.58 -2.05
C VAL A 78 19.73 -3.62 -1.55
N ARG A 79 20.39 -2.45 -1.57
CA ARG A 79 21.75 -2.25 -1.12
C ARG A 79 21.80 -1.28 0.04
N ASN A 80 22.51 -1.62 1.09
CA ASN A 80 22.86 -0.69 2.18
C ASN A 80 23.99 0.23 1.72
N THR A 81 23.68 1.50 1.45
CA THR A 81 24.66 2.53 1.02
C THR A 81 25.13 3.40 2.19
N GLY A 82 24.60 3.19 3.38
CA GLY A 82 24.96 3.96 4.57
C GLY A 82 26.21 3.45 5.27
N GLY A 83 26.48 4.04 6.44
CA GLY A 83 27.71 3.85 7.20
C GLY A 83 27.72 2.64 8.15
N MET A 84 26.57 2.02 8.42
CA MET A 84 26.41 0.95 9.43
C MET A 84 25.42 -0.12 9.00
N ASP A 85 25.48 -1.25 9.70
CA ASP A 85 24.55 -2.35 9.50
C ASP A 85 23.14 -1.90 9.92
N ALA A 86 22.13 -2.21 9.13
CA ALA A 86 20.76 -1.83 9.42
C ALA A 86 19.74 -2.72 8.71
N ALA A 87 18.51 -2.68 9.19
CA ALA A 87 17.38 -3.32 8.53
C ALA A 87 16.57 -2.30 7.73
N GLU A 88 16.00 -2.78 6.63
CA GLU A 88 15.05 -2.07 5.77
C GLU A 88 13.77 -2.87 5.63
N VAL A 89 12.64 -2.18 5.46
CA VAL A 89 11.35 -2.81 5.12
C VAL A 89 10.95 -2.37 3.72
N ALA A 90 11.18 -3.24 2.76
CA ALA A 90 10.77 -3.01 1.39
C ALA A 90 9.28 -3.34 1.23
N GLN A 91 8.49 -2.39 0.75
CA GLN A 91 7.05 -2.47 0.63
C GLN A 91 6.65 -2.53 -0.84
N VAL A 92 5.73 -3.44 -1.18
CA VAL A 92 5.21 -3.62 -2.53
C VAL A 92 3.73 -3.25 -2.57
N TYR A 93 3.40 -2.29 -3.42
CA TYR A 93 2.06 -1.81 -3.63
C TYR A 93 1.57 -2.17 -5.02
N VAL A 94 0.26 -2.41 -5.14
CA VAL A 94 -0.43 -2.70 -6.40
C VAL A 94 -1.48 -1.62 -6.64
N GLY A 95 -1.55 -1.11 -7.86
CA GLY A 95 -2.60 -0.20 -8.31
C GLY A 95 -3.20 -0.70 -9.62
N ASP A 96 -4.50 -0.76 -9.68
CA ASP A 96 -5.24 -1.06 -10.90
C ASP A 96 -5.24 0.18 -11.80
N VAL A 97 -4.95 0.00 -13.10
CA VAL A 97 -4.87 1.11 -14.06
C VAL A 97 -6.25 1.56 -14.52
N GLU A 98 -7.14 0.60 -14.78
CA GLU A 98 -8.51 0.85 -15.26
C GLU A 98 -9.51 -0.02 -14.50
N ALA A 99 -9.90 0.43 -13.30
CA ALA A 99 -10.85 -0.30 -12.48
C ALA A 99 -12.31 0.10 -12.80
N SER A 100 -13.21 -0.87 -12.85
CA SER A 100 -14.66 -0.65 -13.05
C SER A 100 -15.33 0.03 -11.85
N VAL A 101 -14.69 0.01 -10.69
CA VAL A 101 -15.14 0.62 -9.43
C VAL A 101 -14.09 1.56 -8.86
N PRO A 102 -14.48 2.54 -8.02
CA PRO A 102 -13.49 3.40 -7.36
C PRO A 102 -12.52 2.59 -6.51
N ARG A 103 -11.24 2.55 -6.88
CA ARG A 103 -10.14 1.91 -6.16
C ARG A 103 -9.07 2.91 -5.74
N PRO A 104 -8.33 2.64 -4.66
CA PRO A 104 -7.13 3.42 -4.31
C PRO A 104 -6.10 3.37 -5.44
N ALA A 105 -5.36 4.47 -5.63
CA ALA A 105 -4.29 4.53 -6.64
C ALA A 105 -3.21 3.45 -6.41
N LYS A 106 -3.00 3.05 -5.17
CA LYS A 106 -2.16 1.90 -4.79
C LYS A 106 -2.56 1.34 -3.42
N GLU A 107 -2.35 0.05 -3.24
CA GLU A 107 -2.61 -0.68 -2.01
C GLU A 107 -1.40 -1.54 -1.64
N LEU A 108 -0.98 -1.51 -0.37
CA LEU A 108 0.07 -2.41 0.13
C LEU A 108 -0.41 -3.86 0.01
N LYS A 109 0.31 -4.68 -0.75
CA LYS A 109 -0.01 -6.09 -0.98
C LYS A 109 1.09 -7.05 -0.54
N GLY A 110 2.30 -6.54 -0.31
CA GLY A 110 3.39 -7.35 0.22
C GLY A 110 4.51 -6.50 0.81
N TYR A 111 5.34 -7.10 1.62
CA TYR A 111 6.53 -6.46 2.18
C TYR A 111 7.55 -7.52 2.59
N GLU A 112 8.81 -7.12 2.67
CA GLU A 112 9.88 -7.95 3.23
C GLU A 112 10.79 -7.09 4.11
N LYS A 113 11.11 -7.60 5.31
CA LYS A 113 12.08 -6.98 6.20
C LYS A 113 13.43 -7.67 6.04
N ILE A 114 14.42 -6.92 5.58
CA ILE A 114 15.75 -7.40 5.28
C ILE A 114 16.79 -6.73 6.17
N PHE A 115 17.71 -7.52 6.71
CA PHE A 115 18.91 -7.00 7.38
C PHE A 115 20.08 -7.02 6.41
N LEU A 116 20.79 -5.89 6.30
CA LEU A 116 21.93 -5.67 5.42
C LEU A 116 23.11 -5.11 6.18
N LYS A 117 24.26 -5.75 6.06
CA LYS A 117 25.52 -5.18 6.53
C LYS A 117 25.87 -3.94 5.70
N LYS A 118 26.72 -3.10 6.24
CA LYS A 118 27.29 -1.95 5.51
C LYS A 118 27.83 -2.39 4.13
N GLY A 119 27.33 -1.78 3.06
CA GLY A 119 27.72 -2.08 1.68
C GLY A 119 27.10 -3.34 1.07
N GLU A 120 26.40 -4.16 1.87
CA GLU A 120 25.77 -5.39 1.41
C GLU A 120 24.58 -5.09 0.50
N GLN A 121 24.42 -5.92 -0.53
CA GLN A 121 23.26 -5.95 -1.41
C GLN A 121 22.61 -7.33 -1.35
N LYS A 122 21.29 -7.36 -1.28
CA LYS A 122 20.50 -8.60 -1.37
C LYS A 122 19.40 -8.47 -2.42
N ARG A 123 19.09 -9.59 -3.05
CA ARG A 123 17.87 -9.71 -3.84
C ARG A 123 16.72 -10.03 -2.93
N VAL A 124 15.63 -9.33 -3.16
CA VAL A 124 14.35 -9.48 -2.43
C VAL A 124 13.34 -10.01 -3.41
N GLU A 125 12.53 -10.97 -2.99
CA GLU A 125 11.43 -11.52 -3.76
C GLU A 125 10.16 -11.48 -2.91
N VAL A 126 9.10 -10.89 -3.47
CA VAL A 126 7.79 -10.81 -2.85
C VAL A 126 6.77 -11.47 -3.77
N MET A 127 6.16 -12.54 -3.28
CA MET A 127 5.07 -13.21 -3.98
C MET A 127 3.77 -12.47 -3.74
N LEU A 128 3.16 -11.99 -4.79
CA LEU A 128 1.81 -11.44 -4.81
C LEU A 128 0.88 -12.53 -5.35
N THR A 129 0.10 -13.13 -4.47
CA THR A 129 -0.91 -14.11 -4.89
C THR A 129 -2.05 -13.43 -5.66
N ASP A 130 -2.88 -14.18 -6.35
CA ASP A 130 -4.05 -13.66 -7.08
C ASP A 130 -4.94 -12.76 -6.20
N GLU A 131 -4.96 -13.00 -4.87
CA GLU A 131 -5.70 -12.16 -3.92
C GLU A 131 -5.20 -10.72 -3.85
N ALA A 132 -3.94 -10.46 -4.22
CA ALA A 132 -3.39 -9.11 -4.22
C ALA A 132 -4.07 -8.18 -5.24
N PHE A 133 -4.66 -8.75 -6.26
CA PHE A 133 -5.27 -8.02 -7.39
C PHE A 133 -6.80 -7.89 -7.27
N ARG A 134 -7.41 -8.64 -6.34
CA ARG A 134 -8.87 -8.70 -6.16
C ARG A 134 -9.44 -7.45 -5.48
N PHE A 135 -10.69 -7.18 -5.80
CA PHE A 135 -11.56 -6.31 -5.01
C PHE A 135 -12.88 -7.03 -4.72
N TYR A 136 -13.62 -6.53 -3.74
CA TYR A 136 -14.93 -7.08 -3.42
C TYR A 136 -15.99 -6.43 -4.31
N ASP A 137 -16.64 -7.23 -5.14
CA ASP A 137 -17.75 -6.79 -5.97
C ASP A 137 -19.08 -6.99 -5.24
N ILE A 138 -19.80 -5.88 -5.04
CA ILE A 138 -21.09 -5.88 -4.34
C ILE A 138 -22.23 -6.55 -5.13
N PHE A 139 -22.08 -6.67 -6.43
CA PHE A 139 -23.10 -7.27 -7.28
C PHE A 139 -22.99 -8.79 -7.34
N SER A 140 -21.79 -9.33 -7.46
CA SER A 140 -21.52 -10.77 -7.41
C SER A 140 -21.40 -11.30 -5.97
N HIS A 141 -21.38 -10.44 -4.96
CA HIS A 141 -21.13 -10.77 -3.54
C HIS A 141 -19.85 -11.59 -3.32
N GLY A 142 -18.78 -11.25 -4.05
CA GLY A 142 -17.52 -11.99 -4.02
C GLY A 142 -16.29 -11.14 -4.34
N PHE A 143 -15.12 -11.75 -4.13
CA PHE A 143 -13.86 -11.16 -4.56
C PHE A 143 -13.58 -11.53 -6.03
N VAL A 144 -13.35 -10.51 -6.85
CA VAL A 144 -13.09 -10.65 -8.28
C VAL A 144 -11.79 -9.96 -8.67
N THR A 145 -11.13 -10.48 -9.70
CA THR A 145 -10.02 -9.84 -10.40
C THR A 145 -10.51 -9.43 -11.79
N GLU A 146 -10.33 -8.19 -12.16
CA GLU A 146 -10.57 -7.75 -13.54
C GLU A 146 -9.30 -7.98 -14.36
N PRO A 147 -9.42 -8.50 -15.59
CA PRO A 147 -8.28 -8.55 -16.51
C PRO A 147 -7.88 -7.12 -16.90
N GLY A 148 -6.58 -6.87 -16.98
CA GLY A 148 -6.07 -5.54 -17.32
C GLY A 148 -4.67 -5.29 -16.81
N ASP A 149 -4.25 -4.04 -16.89
CA ASP A 149 -2.92 -3.61 -16.49
C ASP A 149 -2.90 -3.19 -15.01
N PHE A 150 -1.90 -3.66 -14.30
CA PHE A 150 -1.65 -3.31 -12.91
C PHE A 150 -0.27 -2.66 -12.77
N ASN A 151 -0.23 -1.53 -12.07
CA ASN A 151 1.00 -0.90 -11.65
C ASN A 151 1.56 -1.58 -10.40
N ILE A 152 2.85 -1.83 -10.41
CA ILE A 152 3.61 -2.34 -9.26
C ILE A 152 4.55 -1.23 -8.79
N PHE A 153 4.47 -0.91 -7.50
CA PHE A 153 5.31 0.10 -6.87
C PHE A 153 6.11 -0.53 -5.74
N VAL A 154 7.40 -0.24 -5.69
CA VAL A 154 8.26 -0.70 -4.59
C VAL A 154 8.90 0.51 -3.91
N GLY A 155 8.88 0.54 -2.60
CA GLY A 155 9.42 1.66 -1.84
C GLY A 155 9.57 1.38 -0.36
N SER A 156 10.05 2.37 0.40
CA SER A 156 10.20 2.30 1.85
C SER A 156 8.94 2.80 2.60
N SER A 157 8.05 3.50 1.88
CA SER A 157 6.76 3.97 2.39
C SER A 157 5.77 4.19 1.24
N CYS A 158 4.51 4.49 1.54
CA CYS A 158 3.52 4.80 0.51
C CYS A 158 3.84 6.07 -0.29
N GLU A 159 4.67 6.97 0.21
CA GLU A 159 5.12 8.19 -0.50
C GLU A 159 6.54 8.07 -1.06
N ASP A 160 7.40 7.25 -0.46
CA ASP A 160 8.77 7.03 -0.93
C ASP A 160 8.82 5.80 -1.86
N ILE A 161 8.27 5.96 -3.06
CA ILE A 161 8.29 4.94 -4.11
C ILE A 161 9.57 5.08 -4.94
N ARG A 162 10.38 4.05 -4.95
CA ARG A 162 11.71 4.02 -5.58
C ARG A 162 11.76 3.28 -6.90
N LEU A 163 10.94 2.22 -7.04
CA LEU A 163 10.86 1.46 -8.30
C LEU A 163 9.40 1.38 -8.76
N ARG A 164 9.21 1.35 -10.07
CA ARG A 164 7.91 1.24 -10.70
C ARG A 164 7.98 0.23 -11.84
N GLY A 165 7.00 -0.63 -11.93
CA GLY A 165 6.81 -1.60 -12.99
C GLY A 165 5.34 -1.86 -13.23
N GLY A 166 5.03 -2.84 -14.05
CA GLY A 166 3.65 -3.22 -14.32
C GLY A 166 3.52 -4.68 -14.73
N VAL A 167 2.30 -5.18 -14.68
CA VAL A 167 1.92 -6.51 -15.16
C VAL A 167 0.51 -6.45 -15.72
N THR A 168 0.27 -7.16 -16.81
CA THR A 168 -1.08 -7.38 -17.38
C THR A 168 -1.60 -8.73 -16.90
N LEU A 169 -2.79 -8.81 -16.32
CA LEU A 169 -3.44 -10.07 -15.89
C LEU A 169 -4.49 -10.56 -16.88
#